data_47e90736b6ed49188bd656634ce0fb1f
#
_entry.id   47e90736b6ed49188bd656634ce0fb1f
#
_cell.length_a   1.000
_cell.length_b   1.000
_cell.length_c   1.000
_cell.angle_alpha   90.00
_cell.angle_beta   90.00
_cell.angle_gamma   90.00
#
_symmetry.space_group_name_H-M   'P 1'
#
loop_
_entity.id
_entity.type
_entity.pdbx_description
1 polymer ?
#
loop_
_entity_poly.entity_id
_entity_poly.type
_entity_poly.pdbx_seq_one_letter_code
_entity_poly.pdbx_strand_id
1 'polypeptide(L)'
;KDSLKNVNTDLEVGDLWNIRGYDSMIDRARHMIKNAEKSVYLSIWLAEYNKLHADLVAAEKRGVDIVIFSFSEIPVDVGTVFAYNLDSRRLKDVWSSKILLVVDHDSALLGGVEMLPTNKVAWTRNSAIVSIALNYIILDLTLFGQRYMLDMNPVITGMLHGEISNLDDLLSEDHKAIIHLKKN
;
A
#
# COMPACT_ATOMS: atom_id res chain seq x y z
N LYS A 1 44.02 8.52 11.37
CA LYS A 1 43.16 8.38 12.56
C LYS A 1 42.40 9.70 12.73
N ASP A 2 41.24 9.87 12.03
CA ASP A 2 40.21 10.86 12.38
C ASP A 2 39.25 11.09 11.21
N SER A 3 38.65 10.02 10.72
CA SER A 3 37.63 10.12 9.66
C SER A 3 36.29 9.44 9.98
N LEU A 4 36.02 9.18 11.26
CA LEU A 4 34.77 8.50 11.67
C LEU A 4 33.99 9.33 12.72
N LYS A 5 34.20 10.65 12.80
CA LYS A 5 33.58 11.47 13.85
C LYS A 5 32.37 12.28 13.42
N ASN A 6 31.83 12.11 12.23
CA ASN A 6 30.58 12.78 11.81
C ASN A 6 29.59 11.85 11.11
N VAL A 7 29.39 10.65 11.64
CA VAL A 7 28.11 10.01 11.48
C VAL A 7 27.25 10.57 12.61
N ASN A 8 26.57 11.68 12.35
CA ASN A 8 25.40 12.07 13.12
C ASN A 8 24.39 10.94 12.93
N THR A 9 24.48 9.94 13.77
CA THR A 9 23.36 9.09 14.10
C THR A 9 22.46 9.93 15.02
N ASP A 10 21.78 10.92 14.47
CA ASP A 10 20.45 11.26 14.93
C ASP A 10 19.64 10.00 14.66
N LEU A 11 19.76 9.07 15.57
CA LEU A 11 18.80 8.02 15.80
C LEU A 11 17.51 8.74 16.17
N GLU A 12 16.76 9.23 15.19
CA GLU A 12 15.31 9.32 15.28
C GLU A 12 14.82 7.88 15.44
N VAL A 13 15.02 7.36 16.64
CA VAL A 13 14.40 6.14 17.12
C VAL A 13 12.93 6.48 17.27
N GLY A 14 12.18 6.44 16.17
CA GLY A 14 10.78 6.85 16.27
C GLY A 14 9.88 6.53 15.08
N ASP A 15 10.44 6.30 13.89
CA ASP A 15 9.62 6.24 12.68
C ASP A 15 9.17 4.84 12.26
N LEU A 16 9.60 3.81 12.96
CA LEU A 16 9.23 2.41 12.65
C LEU A 16 8.89 1.65 13.93
N TRP A 17 7.64 1.24 14.07
CA TRP A 17 7.16 0.44 15.18
C TRP A 17 6.78 -0.97 14.73
N ASN A 18 7.25 -1.96 15.46
CA ASN A 18 6.86 -3.35 15.25
C ASN A 18 5.63 -3.68 16.09
N ILE A 19 4.53 -4.02 15.43
CA ILE A 19 3.30 -4.48 16.04
C ILE A 19 3.29 -6.00 16.01
N ARG A 20 3.02 -6.63 17.13
CA ARG A 20 2.98 -8.09 17.27
C ARG A 20 1.54 -8.57 17.43
N GLY A 21 1.24 -9.66 16.73
CA GLY A 21 -0.05 -10.33 16.78
C GLY A 21 -1.08 -9.75 15.81
N TYR A 22 -1.94 -10.65 15.36
CA TYR A 22 -2.96 -10.34 14.33
C TYR A 22 -3.96 -9.29 14.81
N ASP A 23 -4.51 -9.44 16.02
CA ASP A 23 -5.52 -8.51 16.54
C ASP A 23 -4.95 -7.10 16.75
N SER A 24 -3.72 -6.98 17.25
CA SER A 24 -3.04 -5.69 17.39
C SER A 24 -2.79 -5.02 16.03
N MET A 25 -2.52 -5.81 14.99
CA MET A 25 -2.40 -5.31 13.61
C MET A 25 -3.75 -4.74 13.12
N ILE A 26 -4.84 -5.49 13.30
CA ILE A 26 -6.19 -5.04 12.91
C ILE A 26 -6.58 -3.77 13.68
N ASP A 27 -6.30 -3.72 14.98
CA ASP A 27 -6.60 -2.53 15.80
C ASP A 27 -5.79 -1.31 15.36
N ARG A 28 -4.53 -1.49 14.96
CA ARG A 28 -3.73 -0.39 14.38
C ARG A 28 -4.31 0.05 13.03
N ALA A 29 -4.63 -0.87 12.13
CA ALA A 29 -5.24 -0.56 10.84
C ALA A 29 -6.57 0.21 11.04
N ARG A 30 -7.41 -0.26 11.95
CA ARG A 30 -8.66 0.41 12.33
C ARG A 30 -8.43 1.84 12.82
N HIS A 31 -7.45 2.02 13.71
CA HIS A 31 -7.09 3.34 14.23
C HIS A 31 -6.63 4.28 13.12
N MET A 32 -5.81 3.80 12.18
CA MET A 32 -5.35 4.59 11.04
C MET A 32 -6.52 5.00 10.14
N ILE A 33 -7.42 4.07 9.78
CA ILE A 33 -8.59 4.34 8.93
C ILE A 33 -9.56 5.32 9.61
N LYS A 34 -9.78 5.18 10.92
CA LYS A 34 -10.64 6.10 11.68
C LYS A 34 -10.16 7.53 11.69
N ASN A 35 -8.84 7.73 11.68
CA ASN A 35 -8.22 9.05 11.70
C ASN A 35 -7.84 9.56 10.31
N ALA A 36 -8.12 8.82 9.26
CA ALA A 36 -7.90 9.26 7.89
C ALA A 36 -8.73 10.51 7.57
N GLU A 37 -8.10 11.52 7.00
CA GLU A 37 -8.70 12.79 6.62
C GLU A 37 -8.85 12.95 5.11
N LYS A 38 -7.93 12.37 4.32
CA LYS A 38 -7.85 12.57 2.86
C LYS A 38 -7.97 11.26 2.10
N SER A 39 -7.13 10.27 2.42
CA SER A 39 -7.01 9.07 1.60
C SER A 39 -6.67 7.82 2.40
N VAL A 40 -7.17 6.69 1.91
CA VAL A 40 -6.86 5.33 2.38
C VAL A 40 -6.58 4.46 1.17
N TYR A 41 -5.33 4.01 1.02
CA TYR A 41 -4.91 3.10 -0.03
C TYR A 41 -4.50 1.76 0.57
N LEU A 42 -5.08 0.68 0.07
CA LEU A 42 -5.09 -0.60 0.77
C LEU A 42 -4.88 -1.77 -0.19
N SER A 43 -3.88 -2.61 0.08
CA SER A 43 -3.76 -3.95 -0.49
C SER A 43 -4.06 -4.97 0.61
N ILE A 44 -5.13 -5.77 0.42
CA ILE A 44 -5.75 -6.55 1.50
C ILE A 44 -6.45 -7.80 0.96
N TRP A 45 -6.68 -8.79 1.83
CA TRP A 45 -7.49 -9.96 1.50
C TRP A 45 -8.86 -9.93 2.22
N LEU A 46 -9.75 -10.84 1.82
CA LEU A 46 -11.13 -10.91 2.30
C LEU A 46 -11.26 -10.94 3.83
N ALA A 47 -10.40 -11.70 4.52
CA ALA A 47 -10.50 -11.87 5.98
C ALA A 47 -10.28 -10.54 6.72
N GLU A 48 -9.26 -9.78 6.32
CA GLU A 48 -8.92 -8.48 6.89
C GLU A 48 -9.91 -7.41 6.42
N TYR A 49 -10.32 -7.45 5.14
CA TYR A 49 -11.37 -6.58 4.61
C TYR A 49 -12.62 -6.65 5.48
N ASN A 50 -13.13 -7.84 5.77
CA ASN A 50 -14.31 -8.02 6.59
C ASN A 50 -14.18 -7.43 8.01
N LYS A 51 -12.97 -7.46 8.58
CA LYS A 51 -12.71 -6.88 9.90
C LYS A 51 -12.61 -5.35 9.90
N LEU A 52 -12.25 -4.76 8.77
CA LEU A 52 -12.07 -3.31 8.61
C LEU A 52 -13.21 -2.64 7.85
N HIS A 53 -14.14 -3.41 7.29
CA HIS A 53 -15.22 -2.92 6.42
C HIS A 53 -16.03 -1.76 7.05
N ALA A 54 -16.48 -1.93 8.29
CA ALA A 54 -17.27 -0.87 8.96
C ALA A 54 -16.48 0.44 9.13
N ASP A 55 -15.17 0.35 9.35
CA ASP A 55 -14.30 1.52 9.50
C ASP A 55 -14.03 2.18 8.12
N LEU A 56 -13.91 1.39 7.05
CA LEU A 56 -13.81 1.88 5.68
C LEU A 56 -15.08 2.60 5.24
N VAL A 57 -16.25 2.01 5.46
CA VAL A 57 -17.55 2.66 5.18
C VAL A 57 -17.68 3.98 5.95
N ALA A 58 -17.24 4.02 7.20
CA ALA A 58 -17.28 5.25 7.99
C ALA A 58 -16.30 6.31 7.47
N ALA A 59 -15.13 5.90 6.96
CA ALA A 59 -14.15 6.80 6.34
C ALA A 59 -14.69 7.38 5.02
N GLU A 60 -15.26 6.55 4.16
CA GLU A 60 -15.90 6.98 2.91
C GLU A 60 -17.01 8.01 3.16
N LYS A 61 -17.87 7.79 4.17
CA LYS A 61 -18.89 8.76 4.57
C LYS A 61 -18.35 10.10 5.05
N ARG A 62 -17.10 10.16 5.50
CA ARG A 62 -16.40 11.40 5.82
C ARG A 62 -15.80 12.09 4.60
N GLY A 63 -15.88 11.48 3.42
CA GLY A 63 -15.31 12.00 2.18
C GLY A 63 -13.84 11.60 1.95
N VAL A 64 -13.35 10.59 2.68
CA VAL A 64 -12.01 10.03 2.47
C VAL A 64 -11.99 9.26 1.15
N ASP A 65 -11.00 9.53 0.30
CA ASP A 65 -10.77 8.78 -0.93
C ASP A 65 -10.21 7.39 -0.61
N ILE A 66 -10.86 6.34 -1.10
CA ILE A 66 -10.50 4.97 -0.77
C ILE A 66 -10.24 4.17 -2.05
N VAL A 67 -9.01 3.63 -2.17
CA VAL A 67 -8.64 2.70 -3.24
C VAL A 67 -8.19 1.38 -2.61
N ILE A 68 -8.81 0.30 -3.04
CA ILE A 68 -8.55 -1.05 -2.51
C ILE A 68 -8.11 -1.96 -3.65
N PHE A 69 -6.97 -2.60 -3.46
CA PHE A 69 -6.49 -3.69 -4.30
C PHE A 69 -6.58 -5.03 -3.56
N SER A 70 -6.96 -6.10 -4.26
CA SER A 70 -6.98 -7.45 -3.70
C SER A 70 -6.66 -8.52 -4.73
N PHE A 71 -5.90 -9.53 -4.34
CA PHE A 71 -5.82 -10.78 -5.08
C PHE A 71 -7.04 -11.67 -4.85
N SER A 72 -7.59 -11.62 -3.63
CA SER A 72 -8.77 -12.42 -3.28
C SER A 72 -10.08 -11.74 -3.70
N GLU A 73 -11.12 -12.53 -3.69
CA GLU A 73 -12.49 -12.02 -3.76
C GLU A 73 -12.79 -11.08 -2.59
N ILE A 74 -13.30 -9.90 -2.86
CA ILE A 74 -13.80 -8.95 -1.84
C ILE A 74 -15.07 -8.27 -2.37
N PRO A 75 -15.98 -7.83 -1.47
CA PRO A 75 -17.13 -7.01 -1.86
C PRO A 75 -16.69 -5.71 -2.55
N VAL A 76 -17.53 -5.19 -3.46
CA VAL A 76 -17.32 -3.93 -4.18
C VAL A 76 -18.37 -2.94 -3.69
N ASP A 77 -18.31 -2.59 -2.41
CA ASP A 77 -19.33 -1.82 -1.70
C ASP A 77 -18.78 -0.61 -0.95
N VAL A 78 -17.46 -0.39 -0.99
CA VAL A 78 -16.80 0.79 -0.42
C VAL A 78 -15.57 1.16 -1.24
N GLY A 79 -15.44 2.46 -1.58
CA GLY A 79 -14.32 2.99 -2.35
C GLY A 79 -14.22 2.48 -3.78
N THR A 80 -13.06 2.66 -4.39
CA THR A 80 -12.71 2.10 -5.70
C THR A 80 -11.97 0.79 -5.49
N VAL A 81 -12.51 -0.32 -6.00
CA VAL A 81 -11.99 -1.68 -5.76
C VAL A 81 -11.46 -2.31 -7.04
N PHE A 82 -10.24 -2.83 -6.96
CA PHE A 82 -9.60 -3.63 -7.99
C PHE A 82 -9.26 -5.01 -7.41
N ALA A 83 -9.97 -6.04 -7.83
CA ALA A 83 -9.78 -7.38 -7.29
C ALA A 83 -9.63 -8.43 -8.39
N TYR A 84 -8.63 -9.31 -8.27
CA TYR A 84 -8.49 -10.48 -9.14
C TYR A 84 -9.56 -11.53 -8.90
N ASN A 85 -10.28 -11.42 -7.79
CA ASN A 85 -11.39 -12.30 -7.43
C ASN A 85 -11.00 -13.78 -7.34
N LEU A 86 -9.79 -14.05 -6.83
CA LEU A 86 -9.29 -15.41 -6.64
C LEU A 86 -9.82 -16.00 -5.33
N ASP A 87 -10.14 -17.29 -5.34
CA ASP A 87 -10.52 -18.03 -4.11
C ASP A 87 -9.38 -17.94 -3.08
N SER A 88 -9.69 -17.38 -1.91
CA SER A 88 -8.72 -17.10 -0.86
C SER A 88 -8.02 -18.36 -0.31
N ARG A 89 -8.66 -19.54 -0.36
CA ARG A 89 -8.07 -20.80 0.12
C ARG A 89 -7.00 -21.28 -0.85
N ARG A 90 -7.30 -21.26 -2.15
CA ARG A 90 -6.34 -21.64 -3.20
C ARG A 90 -5.17 -20.64 -3.29
N LEU A 91 -5.46 -19.37 -3.05
CA LEU A 91 -4.44 -18.33 -3.06
C LEU A 91 -3.41 -18.52 -1.95
N LYS A 92 -3.83 -18.94 -0.74
CA LYS A 92 -2.93 -19.21 0.40
C LYS A 92 -1.89 -20.30 0.13
N ASP A 93 -2.16 -21.22 -0.78
CA ASP A 93 -1.24 -22.31 -1.12
C ASP A 93 -0.05 -21.82 -1.95
N VAL A 94 -0.20 -20.69 -2.65
CA VAL A 94 0.80 -20.18 -3.61
C VAL A 94 1.30 -18.77 -3.27
N TRP A 95 0.59 -18.02 -2.42
CA TRP A 95 0.90 -16.63 -2.11
C TRP A 95 0.67 -16.31 -0.64
N SER A 96 1.64 -15.65 -0.02
CA SER A 96 1.50 -15.22 1.38
C SER A 96 0.57 -14.02 1.49
N SER A 97 -0.40 -14.11 2.39
CA SER A 97 -1.29 -12.99 2.72
C SER A 97 -0.50 -11.84 3.33
N LYS A 98 -0.77 -10.62 2.85
CA LYS A 98 -0.12 -9.39 3.33
C LYS A 98 -1.17 -8.32 3.51
N ILE A 99 -0.90 -7.40 4.42
CA ILE A 99 -1.57 -6.11 4.51
C ILE A 99 -0.59 -5.01 4.12
N LEU A 100 -1.06 -4.11 3.27
CA LEU A 100 -0.40 -2.86 2.96
C LEU A 100 -1.46 -1.77 3.05
N LEU A 101 -1.30 -0.87 4.00
CA LEU A 101 -2.21 0.25 4.23
C LEU A 101 -1.39 1.54 4.26
N VAL A 102 -1.75 2.49 3.41
CA VAL A 102 -1.22 3.85 3.41
C VAL A 102 -2.37 4.81 3.69
N VAL A 103 -2.17 5.72 4.64
CA VAL A 103 -3.16 6.70 5.04
C VAL A 103 -2.57 8.10 4.90
N ASP A 104 -3.29 8.98 4.19
CA ASP A 104 -3.01 10.41 4.01
C ASP A 104 -1.60 10.72 3.51
N HIS A 105 -0.88 9.76 2.91
CA HIS A 105 0.55 9.85 2.55
C HIS A 105 1.49 10.12 3.74
N ASP A 106 0.98 10.00 4.97
CA ASP A 106 1.68 10.30 6.21
C ASP A 106 2.12 9.04 6.97
N SER A 107 1.37 7.96 6.82
CA SER A 107 1.65 6.73 7.57
C SER A 107 1.36 5.47 6.78
N ALA A 108 2.12 4.41 7.07
CA ALA A 108 1.92 3.11 6.47
C ALA A 108 1.93 1.98 7.51
N LEU A 109 1.14 0.93 7.24
CA LEU A 109 1.15 -0.34 7.95
C LEU A 109 1.41 -1.45 6.92
N LEU A 110 2.45 -2.25 7.14
CA LEU A 110 2.87 -3.25 6.16
C LEU A 110 3.42 -4.52 6.83
N GLY A 111 3.05 -5.67 6.29
CA GLY A 111 3.56 -6.96 6.79
C GLY A 111 2.74 -8.16 6.37
N GLY A 112 3.21 -9.33 6.81
CA GLY A 112 2.48 -10.58 6.63
C GLY A 112 1.24 -10.61 7.53
N VAL A 113 0.23 -11.36 7.09
CA VAL A 113 -1.01 -11.54 7.83
C VAL A 113 -1.14 -13.01 8.19
N GLU A 114 -0.51 -13.39 9.28
CA GLU A 114 -0.63 -14.73 9.84
C GLU A 114 -1.37 -14.64 11.16
N MET A 115 -2.34 -15.54 11.39
CA MET A 115 -3.07 -15.61 12.66
C MET A 115 -2.22 -16.24 13.77
N LEU A 116 -0.97 -15.82 13.89
CA LEU A 116 -0.03 -16.30 14.89
C LEU A 116 0.35 -15.15 15.84
N PRO A 117 0.58 -15.43 17.13
CA PRO A 117 1.08 -14.43 18.08
C PRO A 117 2.45 -13.85 17.70
N THR A 118 3.20 -14.59 16.87
CA THR A 118 4.52 -14.20 16.37
C THR A 118 4.43 -13.31 15.12
N ASN A 119 3.24 -13.11 14.55
CA ASN A 119 3.06 -12.22 13.41
C ASN A 119 3.57 -10.82 13.75
N LYS A 120 4.35 -10.25 12.84
CA LYS A 120 4.92 -8.91 12.98
C LYS A 120 4.57 -8.09 11.76
N VAL A 121 4.04 -6.90 12.01
CA VAL A 121 3.86 -5.88 10.99
C VAL A 121 4.58 -4.61 11.41
N ALA A 122 5.07 -3.87 10.43
CA ALA A 122 5.65 -2.56 10.63
C ALA A 122 4.58 -1.48 10.48
N TRP A 123 4.50 -0.57 11.44
CA TRP A 123 3.82 0.71 11.28
C TRP A 123 4.87 1.82 11.25
N THR A 124 4.69 2.79 10.37
CA THR A 124 5.69 3.83 10.17
C THR A 124 5.08 5.16 9.73
N ARG A 125 5.78 6.24 10.06
CA ARG A 125 5.58 7.59 9.49
C ARG A 125 6.82 8.06 8.72
N ASN A 126 7.79 7.19 8.50
CA ASN A 126 8.94 7.50 7.67
C ASN A 126 8.49 7.70 6.21
N SER A 127 8.67 8.90 5.67
CA SER A 127 8.17 9.30 4.36
C SER A 127 8.70 8.42 3.23
N ALA A 128 9.95 7.96 3.30
CA ALA A 128 10.52 7.08 2.29
C ALA A 128 9.85 5.70 2.29
N ILE A 129 9.57 5.13 3.48
CA ILE A 129 8.88 3.84 3.59
C ILE A 129 7.41 3.98 3.18
N VAL A 130 6.75 5.06 3.56
CA VAL A 130 5.37 5.38 3.14
C VAL A 130 5.29 5.46 1.61
N SER A 131 6.22 6.17 0.98
CA SER A 131 6.31 6.28 -0.49
C SER A 131 6.54 4.92 -1.17
N ILE A 132 7.44 4.09 -0.63
CA ILE A 132 7.68 2.72 -1.14
C ILE A 132 6.40 1.87 -1.01
N ALA A 133 5.70 1.96 0.11
CA ALA A 133 4.45 1.23 0.32
C ALA A 133 3.36 1.65 -0.68
N LEU A 134 3.23 2.95 -0.92
CA LEU A 134 2.32 3.49 -1.93
C LEU A 134 2.68 3.01 -3.34
N ASN A 135 3.96 3.12 -3.71
CA ASN A 135 4.44 2.68 -5.01
C ASN A 135 4.22 1.18 -5.25
N TYR A 136 4.25 0.36 -4.19
CA TYR A 136 3.93 -1.06 -4.30
C TYR A 136 2.45 -1.26 -4.67
N ILE A 137 1.51 -0.53 -4.04
CA ILE A 137 0.08 -0.59 -4.38
C ILE A 137 -0.13 -0.12 -5.83
N ILE A 138 0.53 0.96 -6.24
CA ILE A 138 0.47 1.48 -7.61
C ILE A 138 0.98 0.45 -8.62
N LEU A 139 2.06 -0.27 -8.30
CA LEU A 139 2.57 -1.33 -9.15
C LEU A 139 1.56 -2.48 -9.31
N ASP A 140 0.92 -2.91 -8.21
CA ASP A 140 -0.14 -3.93 -8.25
C ASP A 140 -1.31 -3.47 -9.13
N LEU A 141 -1.74 -2.21 -9.02
CA LEU A 141 -2.78 -1.61 -9.85
C LEU A 141 -2.36 -1.51 -11.33
N THR A 142 -1.12 -1.13 -11.60
CA THR A 142 -0.56 -1.06 -12.97
C THR A 142 -0.58 -2.44 -13.63
N LEU A 143 -0.12 -3.47 -12.92
CA LEU A 143 -0.12 -4.85 -13.42
C LEU A 143 -1.55 -5.36 -13.64
N PHE A 144 -2.48 -4.99 -12.76
CA PHE A 144 -3.90 -5.28 -12.92
C PHE A 144 -4.45 -4.63 -14.20
N GLY A 145 -4.18 -3.34 -14.39
CA GLY A 145 -4.58 -2.59 -15.58
C GLY A 145 -4.03 -3.20 -16.87
N GLN A 146 -2.74 -3.54 -16.91
CA GLN A 146 -2.11 -4.20 -18.05
C GLN A 146 -2.79 -5.54 -18.37
N ARG A 147 -3.09 -6.35 -17.35
CA ARG A 147 -3.72 -7.66 -17.54
C ARG A 147 -5.13 -7.57 -18.12
N TYR A 148 -5.89 -6.57 -17.69
CA TYR A 148 -7.29 -6.39 -18.10
C TYR A 148 -7.50 -5.31 -19.17
N MET A 149 -6.41 -4.73 -19.68
CA MET A 149 -6.41 -3.64 -20.67
C MET A 149 -7.23 -2.42 -20.20
N LEU A 150 -7.08 -2.06 -18.93
CA LEU A 150 -7.73 -0.92 -18.31
C LEU A 150 -6.76 0.25 -18.22
N ASP A 151 -7.25 1.45 -18.48
CA ASP A 151 -6.52 2.68 -18.22
C ASP A 151 -6.56 2.97 -16.70
N MET A 152 -5.41 2.85 -16.06
CA MET A 152 -5.25 3.10 -14.62
C MET A 152 -4.78 4.52 -14.30
N ASN A 153 -4.46 5.33 -15.33
CA ASN A 153 -3.93 6.68 -15.13
C ASN A 153 -4.83 7.56 -14.25
N PRO A 154 -6.17 7.58 -14.41
CA PRO A 154 -7.01 8.43 -13.56
C PRO A 154 -6.89 8.12 -12.06
N VAL A 155 -6.79 6.83 -11.71
CA VAL A 155 -6.66 6.36 -10.32
C VAL A 155 -5.27 6.66 -9.79
N ILE A 156 -4.23 6.27 -10.55
CA ILE A 156 -2.83 6.43 -10.15
C ILE A 156 -2.47 7.91 -9.98
N THR A 157 -2.91 8.78 -10.90
CA THR A 157 -2.69 10.23 -10.79
C THR A 157 -3.35 10.80 -9.53
N GLY A 158 -4.56 10.36 -9.19
CA GLY A 158 -5.22 10.72 -7.93
C GLY A 158 -4.43 10.30 -6.71
N MET A 159 -3.86 9.08 -6.73
CA MET A 159 -3.04 8.55 -5.64
C MET A 159 -1.72 9.30 -5.44
N LEU A 160 -1.15 9.87 -6.48
CA LEU A 160 0.16 10.55 -6.45
C LEU A 160 0.08 12.08 -6.29
N HIS A 161 -1.13 12.63 -6.09
CA HIS A 161 -1.32 14.08 -5.89
C HIS A 161 -0.62 14.98 -6.93
N GLY A 162 -0.57 14.53 -8.19
CA GLY A 162 0.00 15.28 -9.28
C GLY A 162 1.53 15.18 -9.44
N GLU A 163 2.23 14.42 -8.60
CA GLU A 163 3.67 14.16 -8.78
C GLU A 163 3.99 13.43 -10.10
N ILE A 164 3.05 12.62 -10.60
CA ILE A 164 3.17 11.95 -11.91
C ILE A 164 3.07 12.91 -13.07
N SER A 165 2.29 13.99 -12.99
CA SER A 165 2.21 14.93 -14.10
C SER A 165 3.58 15.52 -14.42
N ASN A 166 4.36 15.81 -13.41
CA ASN A 166 5.73 16.29 -13.58
C ASN A 166 6.66 15.21 -14.16
N LEU A 167 6.46 13.94 -13.80
CA LEU A 167 7.23 12.83 -14.35
C LEU A 167 6.83 12.52 -15.79
N ASP A 168 5.54 12.51 -16.11
CA ASP A 168 5.04 12.34 -17.48
C ASP A 168 5.47 13.49 -18.39
N ASP A 169 5.51 14.73 -17.89
CA ASP A 169 6.06 15.87 -18.61
C ASP A 169 7.55 15.65 -18.91
N LEU A 170 8.32 15.16 -17.93
CA LEU A 170 9.74 14.82 -18.15
C LEU A 170 9.92 13.64 -19.11
N LEU A 171 9.05 12.64 -19.07
CA LEU A 171 9.12 11.46 -19.95
C LEU A 171 8.58 11.73 -21.35
N SER A 172 7.75 12.77 -21.54
CA SER A 172 7.25 13.23 -22.84
C SER A 172 8.28 14.02 -23.65
N GLU A 173 9.32 14.56 -23.01
CA GLU A 173 10.50 15.05 -23.70
C GLU A 173 11.18 13.87 -24.40
N ASP A 174 11.84 14.06 -25.54
CA ASP A 174 12.41 13.02 -26.43
C ASP A 174 13.42 12.07 -25.71
N HIS A 175 12.95 11.33 -24.73
CA HIS A 175 13.74 10.32 -24.00
C HIS A 175 13.59 8.95 -24.65
N LYS A 176 14.71 8.41 -25.09
CA LYS A 176 14.75 7.02 -25.58
C LYS A 176 15.10 6.09 -24.43
N ALA A 177 14.20 5.18 -24.10
CA ALA A 177 14.48 4.12 -23.16
C ALA A 177 15.70 3.30 -23.66
N ILE A 178 16.66 3.07 -22.77
CA ILE A 178 17.83 2.23 -23.06
C ILE A 178 17.53 0.82 -22.58
N ILE A 179 17.48 -0.13 -23.51
CA ILE A 179 17.25 -1.55 -23.21
C ILE A 179 18.51 -2.32 -23.62
N HIS A 180 19.17 -2.97 -22.67
CA HIS A 180 20.28 -3.88 -22.94
C HIS A 180 19.91 -5.28 -22.47
N LEU A 181 19.61 -6.17 -23.40
CA LEU A 181 19.34 -7.58 -23.10
C LEU A 181 20.63 -8.39 -23.27
N LYS A 182 21.06 -9.06 -22.19
CA LYS A 182 22.16 -10.02 -22.27
C LYS A 182 21.75 -11.17 -23.19
N LYS A 183 22.46 -11.38 -24.30
CA LYS A 183 22.23 -12.55 -25.14
C LYS A 183 22.65 -13.78 -24.35
N ASN A 184 21.76 -14.74 -24.15
CA ASN A 184 22.08 -16.07 -23.66
C ASN A 184 22.81 -16.86 -24.70
#